data_9e3e19840bfde4dcc4b5bf5fb8d2a233
#
_entry.id   9e3e19840bfde4dcc4b5bf5fb8d2a233
#
_cell.length_a   1.000
_cell.length_b   1.000
_cell.length_c   1.000
_cell.angle_alpha   90.00
_cell.angle_beta   90.00
_cell.angle_gamma   90.00
#
_symmetry.space_group_name_H-M   'P 1'
#
loop_
_entity.id
_entity.type
_entity.pdbx_description
1 polymer ?
#
loop_
_entity_poly.entity_id
_entity_poly.type
_entity_poly.pdbx_seq_one_letter_code
_entity_poly.pdbx_strand_id
1 'polypeptide(L)'
;MINKNKDQGLNQQDCSYLTFNVVDWIDVFIRPTYKQIIVEALNHCIETKKFTVYAWCLMTNHLHLLARAQEGSGLAMIEKEFKRYTTTKILEAIDIEPDLRRSWMLQRFENSSLTLKKIEKFQLWQTCTNPSYIDFKQVYKLQERVLYIHENPIRDGIVDSPEHYLYSSAADYAGKQGPVKVQVINFESLRMSLLKNG
;
A
#
# COMPACT_ATOMS: atom_id res chain seq x y z
N MET A 1 -9.79 -13.07 25.92
CA MET A 1 -8.35 -12.92 26.18
C MET A 1 -7.72 -12.47 24.88
N ILE A 2 -7.35 -11.18 24.79
CA ILE A 2 -6.74 -10.58 23.60
C ILE A 2 -5.26 -10.98 23.61
N ASN A 3 -4.84 -11.64 22.55
CA ASN A 3 -3.48 -12.16 22.40
C ASN A 3 -2.48 -10.97 22.26
N LYS A 4 -1.90 -10.54 23.40
CA LYS A 4 -0.96 -9.41 23.53
C LYS A 4 0.47 -9.71 23.04
N ASN A 5 0.75 -10.85 22.40
CA ASN A 5 2.11 -11.36 22.21
C ASN A 5 2.62 -11.35 20.76
N LYS A 6 2.05 -10.56 19.82
CA LYS A 6 2.59 -10.49 18.44
C LYS A 6 3.49 -9.28 18.16
N ASP A 7 3.54 -8.27 19.04
CA ASP A 7 4.35 -7.07 18.83
C ASP A 7 5.71 -7.06 19.57
N GLN A 8 6.05 -8.09 20.32
CA GLN A 8 7.26 -8.15 21.17
C GLN A 8 8.50 -8.68 20.44
N GLY A 9 8.72 -8.36 19.19
CA GLY A 9 9.91 -8.83 18.45
C GLY A 9 10.29 -8.01 17.24
N LEU A 10 9.54 -6.94 16.96
CA LEU A 10 9.87 -6.07 15.84
C LEU A 10 11.00 -5.12 16.24
N ASN A 11 12.21 -5.39 15.74
CA ASN A 11 13.31 -4.46 15.84
C ASN A 11 12.90 -3.14 15.19
N GLN A 12 13.33 -2.01 15.78
CA GLN A 12 13.14 -0.65 15.21
C GLN A 12 13.66 -0.49 13.77
N GLN A 13 14.27 -1.51 13.22
CA GLN A 13 14.88 -1.55 11.88
C GLN A 13 14.04 -2.35 10.85
N ASP A 14 12.90 -2.92 11.21
CA ASP A 14 12.12 -3.73 10.28
C ASP A 14 11.12 -2.89 9.48
N CYS A 15 10.97 -3.19 8.19
CA CYS A 15 9.88 -2.70 7.37
C CYS A 15 8.88 -3.81 7.05
N SER A 16 7.68 -3.42 6.66
CA SER A 16 6.59 -4.33 6.33
C SER A 16 6.28 -4.23 4.84
N TYR A 17 6.24 -5.36 4.18
CA TYR A 17 5.63 -5.49 2.87
C TYR A 17 4.16 -5.87 3.05
N LEU A 18 3.28 -5.07 2.45
CA LEU A 18 1.83 -5.16 2.53
C LEU A 18 1.24 -5.24 1.13
N THR A 19 0.18 -6.02 0.98
CA THR A 19 -0.66 -5.98 -0.22
C THR A 19 -2.11 -5.76 0.20
N PHE A 20 -2.72 -4.66 -0.24
CA PHE A 20 -4.13 -4.37 -0.04
C PHE A 20 -4.89 -4.74 -1.30
N ASN A 21 -5.71 -5.77 -1.22
CA ASN A 21 -6.51 -6.24 -2.35
C ASN A 21 -7.95 -5.71 -2.23
N VAL A 22 -8.52 -5.29 -3.34
CA VAL A 22 -9.95 -5.02 -3.44
C VAL A 22 -10.72 -6.35 -3.34
N VAL A 23 -11.88 -6.35 -2.70
CA VAL A 23 -12.74 -7.53 -2.63
C VAL A 23 -13.12 -7.99 -4.05
N ASP A 24 -13.23 -9.29 -4.23
CA ASP A 24 -13.54 -9.94 -5.52
C ASP A 24 -12.59 -9.52 -6.67
N TRP A 25 -11.42 -8.94 -6.35
CA TRP A 25 -10.43 -8.47 -7.35
C TRP A 25 -11.02 -7.47 -8.36
N ILE A 26 -11.99 -6.67 -7.95
CA ILE A 26 -12.64 -5.68 -8.80
C ILE A 26 -11.64 -4.57 -9.18
N ASP A 27 -11.52 -4.29 -10.49
CA ASP A 27 -10.67 -3.23 -11.04
C ASP A 27 -11.28 -1.84 -10.75
N VAL A 28 -11.16 -1.39 -9.50
CA VAL A 28 -11.63 -0.08 -9.05
C VAL A 28 -10.72 1.02 -9.59
N PHE A 29 -9.41 0.81 -9.50
CA PHE A 29 -8.39 1.84 -9.77
C PHE A 29 -8.07 2.01 -11.27
N ILE A 30 -9.08 1.96 -12.14
CA ILE A 30 -8.93 2.31 -13.55
C ILE A 30 -9.14 3.80 -13.80
N ARG A 31 -9.86 4.50 -12.90
CA ARG A 31 -10.13 5.94 -13.03
C ARG A 31 -9.10 6.76 -12.25
N PRO A 32 -8.63 7.89 -12.83
CA PRO A 32 -7.68 8.78 -12.15
C PRO A 32 -8.17 9.28 -10.79
N THR A 33 -9.46 9.59 -10.65
CA THR A 33 -10.06 10.07 -9.39
C THR A 33 -9.85 9.07 -8.27
N TYR A 34 -10.10 7.77 -8.50
CA TYR A 34 -9.93 6.75 -7.45
C TYR A 34 -8.46 6.51 -7.11
N LYS A 35 -7.57 6.60 -8.11
CA LYS A 35 -6.12 6.53 -7.87
C LYS A 35 -5.62 7.72 -7.06
N GLN A 36 -6.14 8.91 -7.32
CA GLN A 36 -5.77 10.14 -6.60
C GLN A 36 -6.15 10.05 -5.11
N ILE A 37 -7.30 9.48 -4.77
CA ILE A 37 -7.71 9.22 -3.38
C ILE A 37 -6.67 8.38 -2.64
N ILE A 38 -6.10 7.35 -3.29
CA ILE A 38 -5.06 6.51 -2.69
C ILE A 38 -3.76 7.31 -2.46
N VAL A 39 -3.35 8.11 -3.44
CA VAL A 39 -2.16 8.99 -3.35
C VAL A 39 -2.30 9.96 -2.16
N GLU A 40 -3.43 10.64 -2.06
CA GLU A 40 -3.71 11.58 -0.96
C GLU A 40 -3.73 10.88 0.41
N ALA A 41 -4.34 9.69 0.49
CA ALA A 41 -4.39 8.91 1.72
C ALA A 41 -2.98 8.46 2.17
N LEU A 42 -2.11 8.03 1.24
CA LEU A 42 -0.73 7.68 1.54
C LEU A 42 0.06 8.89 2.05
N ASN A 43 -0.02 10.02 1.34
CA ASN A 43 0.65 11.26 1.75
C ASN A 43 0.15 11.74 3.13
N HIS A 44 -1.15 11.66 3.39
CA HIS A 44 -1.70 11.98 4.70
C HIS A 44 -1.13 11.09 5.81
N CYS A 45 -1.04 9.77 5.58
CA CYS A 45 -0.44 8.85 6.54
C CYS A 45 1.04 9.20 6.81
N ILE A 46 1.80 9.53 5.76
CA ILE A 46 3.21 9.94 5.88
C ILE A 46 3.34 11.20 6.74
N GLU A 47 2.51 12.20 6.50
CA GLU A 47 2.60 13.51 7.16
C GLU A 47 2.10 13.47 8.61
N THR A 48 1.09 12.65 8.93
CA THR A 48 0.37 12.75 10.21
C THR A 48 0.55 11.56 11.14
N LYS A 49 0.98 10.39 10.63
CA LYS A 49 0.96 9.13 11.39
C LYS A 49 2.35 8.54 11.68
N LYS A 50 3.41 9.30 11.46
CA LYS A 50 4.79 8.78 11.58
C LYS A 50 4.99 7.51 10.75
N PHE A 51 4.53 7.55 9.51
CA PHE A 51 4.56 6.45 8.57
C PHE A 51 5.56 6.75 7.47
N THR A 52 6.48 5.83 7.23
CA THR A 52 7.49 5.95 6.18
C THR A 52 7.16 4.96 5.07
N VAL A 53 7.00 5.45 3.86
CA VAL A 53 6.84 4.62 2.65
C VAL A 53 8.18 4.57 1.93
N TYR A 54 8.66 3.37 1.65
CA TYR A 54 9.90 3.12 0.90
C TYR A 54 9.63 2.80 -0.57
N ALA A 55 8.64 1.96 -0.83
CA ALA A 55 8.21 1.66 -2.20
C ALA A 55 6.70 1.39 -2.22
N TRP A 56 6.05 1.72 -3.34
CA TRP A 56 4.64 1.46 -3.57
C TRP A 56 4.33 1.31 -5.05
N CYS A 57 3.25 0.60 -5.34
CA CYS A 57 2.65 0.51 -6.67
C CYS A 57 1.16 0.25 -6.55
N LEU A 58 0.33 1.10 -7.15
CA LEU A 58 -1.12 0.94 -7.21
C LEU A 58 -1.51 0.32 -8.54
N MET A 59 -1.93 -0.92 -8.51
CA MET A 59 -2.49 -1.64 -9.65
C MET A 59 -4.01 -1.35 -9.79
N THR A 60 -4.68 -1.98 -10.75
CA THR A 60 -6.11 -1.73 -11.02
C THR A 60 -7.03 -2.19 -9.88
N ASN A 61 -6.61 -3.17 -9.09
CA ASN A 61 -7.40 -3.81 -8.03
C ASN A 61 -6.63 -4.09 -6.73
N HIS A 62 -5.37 -3.67 -6.64
CA HIS A 62 -4.58 -3.84 -5.42
C HIS A 62 -3.47 -2.79 -5.30
N LEU A 63 -2.99 -2.62 -4.07
CA LEU A 63 -1.87 -1.74 -3.73
C LEU A 63 -0.76 -2.56 -3.08
N HIS A 64 0.44 -2.52 -3.66
CA HIS A 64 1.66 -2.99 -3.01
C HIS A 64 2.34 -1.85 -2.26
N LEU A 65 2.83 -2.16 -1.06
CA LEU A 65 3.45 -1.16 -0.19
C LEU A 65 4.60 -1.78 0.59
N LEU A 66 5.76 -1.16 0.55
CA LEU A 66 6.88 -1.40 1.45
C LEU A 66 7.02 -0.20 2.37
N ALA A 67 6.71 -0.38 3.66
CA ALA A 67 6.60 0.74 4.58
C ALA A 67 6.96 0.38 6.01
N ARG A 68 7.15 1.39 6.86
CA ARG A 68 7.39 1.25 8.28
C ARG A 68 6.54 2.23 9.08
N ALA A 69 5.86 1.74 10.10
CA ALA A 69 5.32 2.56 11.16
C ALA A 69 6.45 2.87 12.16
N GLN A 70 6.68 4.14 12.47
CA GLN A 70 7.68 4.53 13.46
C GLN A 70 7.17 4.19 14.88
N GLU A 71 8.08 4.24 15.85
CA GLU A 71 7.79 3.93 17.25
C GLU A 71 6.60 4.77 17.79
N GLY A 72 5.67 4.09 18.46
CA GLY A 72 4.45 4.68 19.00
C GLY A 72 3.27 4.79 18.02
N SER A 73 3.45 4.48 16.74
CA SER A 73 2.37 4.39 15.75
C SER A 73 2.19 2.93 15.33
N GLY A 74 1.11 2.29 15.74
CA GLY A 74 0.86 0.89 15.37
C GLY A 74 0.53 0.73 13.89
N LEU A 75 1.26 -0.13 13.16
CA LEU A 75 1.00 -0.43 11.74
C LEU A 75 -0.46 -0.84 11.51
N ALA A 76 -1.01 -1.71 12.37
CA ALA A 76 -2.39 -2.17 12.27
C ALA A 76 -3.42 -1.02 12.40
N MET A 77 -3.11 0.00 13.20
CA MET A 77 -3.96 1.19 13.33
C MET A 77 -3.92 2.03 12.04
N ILE A 78 -2.72 2.27 11.49
CA ILE A 78 -2.54 3.02 10.24
C ILE A 78 -3.28 2.30 9.11
N GLU A 79 -3.11 0.98 8.99
CA GLU A 79 -3.80 0.15 8.00
C GLU A 79 -5.33 0.27 8.12
N LYS A 80 -5.86 0.17 9.35
CA LYS A 80 -7.29 0.29 9.61
C LYS A 80 -7.84 1.66 9.20
N GLU A 81 -7.14 2.74 9.58
CA GLU A 81 -7.53 4.11 9.24
C GLU A 81 -7.44 4.37 7.74
N PHE A 82 -6.36 3.93 7.09
CA PHE A 82 -6.18 4.02 5.65
C PHE A 82 -7.32 3.32 4.89
N LYS A 83 -7.61 2.06 5.24
CA LYS A 83 -8.68 1.28 4.62
C LYS A 83 -10.05 1.94 4.83
N ARG A 84 -10.34 2.43 6.03
CA ARG A 84 -11.60 3.11 6.34
C ARG A 84 -11.75 4.41 5.53
N TYR A 85 -10.73 5.27 5.54
CA TYR A 85 -10.75 6.54 4.83
C TYR A 85 -10.90 6.34 3.32
N THR A 86 -10.07 5.50 2.72
CA THR A 86 -10.11 5.24 1.27
C THR A 86 -11.41 4.57 0.84
N THR A 87 -11.97 3.65 1.64
CA THR A 87 -13.30 3.08 1.38
C THR A 87 -14.36 4.18 1.32
N THR A 88 -14.42 5.04 2.33
CA THR A 88 -15.41 6.14 2.37
C THR A 88 -15.27 7.05 1.15
N LYS A 89 -14.05 7.51 0.86
CA LYS A 89 -13.81 8.46 -0.25
C LYS A 89 -14.06 7.84 -1.63
N ILE A 90 -13.72 6.59 -1.82
CA ILE A 90 -13.98 5.88 -3.09
C ILE A 90 -15.49 5.65 -3.27
N LEU A 91 -16.24 5.30 -2.22
CA LEU A 91 -17.68 5.16 -2.30
C LEU A 91 -18.38 6.49 -2.61
N GLU A 92 -17.94 7.59 -1.99
CA GLU A 92 -18.42 8.95 -2.31
C GLU A 92 -18.16 9.28 -3.79
N ALA A 93 -16.95 8.97 -4.30
CA ALA A 93 -16.60 9.22 -5.69
C ALA A 93 -17.40 8.34 -6.68
N ILE A 94 -17.64 7.06 -6.34
CA ILE A 94 -18.50 6.16 -7.12
C ILE A 94 -19.95 6.68 -7.18
N ASP A 95 -20.40 7.35 -6.13
CA ASP A 95 -21.77 7.91 -6.08
C ASP A 95 -21.95 9.12 -7.01
N ILE A 96 -20.90 9.91 -7.18
CA ILE A 96 -20.91 11.15 -7.96
C ILE A 96 -20.55 10.90 -9.43
N GLU A 97 -19.58 10.01 -9.70
CA GLU A 97 -19.09 9.78 -11.06
C GLU A 97 -20.03 8.87 -11.88
N PRO A 98 -20.29 9.21 -13.16
CA PRO A 98 -21.02 8.33 -14.04
C PRO A 98 -20.17 7.11 -14.40
N ASP A 99 -20.38 5.98 -13.73
CA ASP A 99 -19.77 4.69 -14.04
C ASP A 99 -20.87 3.64 -14.26
N LEU A 100 -20.90 3.03 -15.44
CA LEU A 100 -21.84 1.96 -15.76
C LEU A 100 -21.71 0.75 -14.82
N ARG A 101 -20.57 0.59 -14.16
CA ARG A 101 -20.29 -0.49 -13.20
C ARG A 101 -20.74 -0.15 -11.79
N ARG A 102 -21.21 1.10 -11.53
CA ARG A 102 -21.56 1.60 -10.18
C ARG A 102 -22.43 0.62 -9.42
N SER A 103 -23.61 0.30 -9.94
CA SER A 103 -24.58 -0.57 -9.24
C SER A 103 -24.02 -1.95 -8.94
N TRP A 104 -23.28 -2.51 -9.90
CA TRP A 104 -22.64 -3.80 -9.74
C TRP A 104 -21.51 -3.77 -8.70
N MET A 105 -20.63 -2.74 -8.71
CA MET A 105 -19.57 -2.61 -7.73
C MET A 105 -20.13 -2.46 -6.31
N LEU A 106 -21.11 -1.57 -6.12
CA LEU A 106 -21.73 -1.34 -4.80
C LEU A 106 -22.38 -2.61 -4.26
N GLN A 107 -23.08 -3.39 -5.11
CA GLN A 107 -23.67 -4.67 -4.72
C GLN A 107 -22.60 -5.66 -4.25
N ARG A 108 -21.43 -5.72 -4.94
CA ARG A 108 -20.32 -6.60 -4.53
C ARG A 108 -19.73 -6.20 -3.20
N PHE A 109 -19.51 -4.89 -2.98
CA PHE A 109 -18.98 -4.38 -1.73
C PHE A 109 -19.94 -4.61 -0.55
N GLU A 110 -21.25 -4.47 -0.77
CA GLU A 110 -22.27 -4.77 0.23
C GLU A 110 -22.32 -6.27 0.56
N ASN A 111 -22.35 -7.14 -0.43
CA ASN A 111 -22.33 -8.59 -0.24
C ASN A 111 -21.09 -9.06 0.53
N SER A 112 -19.92 -8.50 0.24
CA SER A 112 -18.69 -8.82 0.97
C SER A 112 -18.79 -8.42 2.44
N SER A 113 -19.37 -7.27 2.75
CA SER A 113 -19.60 -6.83 4.13
C SER A 113 -20.56 -7.75 4.88
N LEU A 114 -21.69 -8.11 4.27
CA LEU A 114 -22.69 -9.01 4.85
C LEU A 114 -22.12 -10.40 5.14
N THR A 115 -21.34 -10.95 4.21
CA THR A 115 -20.68 -12.26 4.38
C THR A 115 -19.77 -12.29 5.61
N LEU A 116 -19.09 -11.18 5.89
CA LEU A 116 -18.18 -11.04 7.01
C LEU A 116 -18.86 -10.55 8.30
N LYS A 117 -20.18 -10.37 8.28
CA LYS A 117 -20.97 -9.86 9.42
C LYS A 117 -20.39 -8.55 9.99
N LYS A 118 -19.94 -7.64 9.11
CA LYS A 118 -19.40 -6.36 9.51
C LYS A 118 -20.48 -5.35 9.81
N ILE A 119 -20.12 -4.34 10.62
CA ILE A 119 -21.01 -3.23 10.97
C ILE A 119 -21.12 -2.25 9.79
N GLU A 120 -20.02 -2.05 9.06
CA GLU A 120 -20.00 -1.18 7.87
C GLU A 120 -20.83 -1.80 6.74
N LYS A 121 -21.66 -0.99 6.08
CA LYS A 121 -22.52 -1.42 4.98
C LYS A 121 -21.72 -1.95 3.77
N PHE A 122 -20.55 -1.38 3.51
CA PHE A 122 -19.72 -1.71 2.35
C PHE A 122 -18.29 -2.08 2.76
N GLN A 123 -17.70 -3.00 2.05
CA GLN A 123 -16.30 -3.37 2.19
C GLN A 123 -15.58 -3.29 0.84
N LEU A 124 -14.63 -2.36 0.73
CA LEU A 124 -13.78 -2.20 -0.45
C LEU A 124 -12.57 -3.15 -0.40
N TRP A 125 -11.88 -3.19 0.74
CA TRP A 125 -10.63 -3.93 0.90
C TRP A 125 -10.85 -5.31 1.54
N GLN A 126 -10.11 -6.32 1.09
CA GLN A 126 -10.07 -7.62 1.77
C GLN A 126 -9.59 -7.46 3.21
N THR A 127 -10.05 -8.37 4.09
CA THR A 127 -9.83 -8.26 5.54
C THR A 127 -8.37 -8.50 5.92
N CYS A 128 -7.74 -9.52 5.31
CA CYS A 128 -6.39 -9.92 5.68
C CYS A 128 -5.36 -9.28 4.75
N THR A 129 -4.52 -8.45 5.34
CA THR A 129 -3.18 -8.16 4.86
C THR A 129 -2.26 -8.99 5.73
N ASN A 130 -1.61 -9.98 5.20
CA ASN A 130 -0.58 -10.73 5.94
C ASN A 130 0.75 -10.00 5.74
N PRO A 131 1.15 -9.07 6.62
CA PRO A 131 2.39 -8.33 6.46
C PRO A 131 3.58 -9.28 6.51
N SER A 132 4.49 -9.15 5.55
CA SER A 132 5.78 -9.82 5.57
C SER A 132 6.82 -8.83 6.07
N TYR A 133 7.47 -9.15 7.18
CA TYR A 133 8.50 -8.28 7.78
C TYR A 133 9.86 -8.54 7.15
N ILE A 134 10.60 -7.48 6.86
CA ILE A 134 11.92 -7.53 6.27
C ILE A 134 12.85 -6.64 7.10
N ASP A 135 13.89 -7.26 7.68
CA ASP A 135 14.97 -6.55 8.38
C ASP A 135 15.81 -5.76 7.36
N PHE A 136 16.14 -4.50 7.65
CA PHE A 136 17.03 -3.67 6.84
C PHE A 136 18.44 -4.27 6.69
N LYS A 137 18.85 -5.18 7.56
CA LYS A 137 20.08 -5.96 7.39
C LYS A 137 20.00 -6.93 6.22
N GLN A 138 18.80 -7.34 5.82
CA GLN A 138 18.58 -8.22 4.66
C GLN A 138 18.47 -7.41 3.36
N VAL A 139 19.52 -6.66 3.04
CA VAL A 139 19.57 -5.69 1.93
C VAL A 139 19.13 -6.31 0.60
N TYR A 140 19.53 -7.56 0.37
CA TYR A 140 19.17 -8.28 -0.86
C TYR A 140 17.65 -8.51 -0.97
N LYS A 141 17.02 -8.94 0.13
CA LYS A 141 15.54 -9.12 0.16
C LYS A 141 14.79 -7.81 0.02
N LEU A 142 15.31 -6.72 0.60
CA LEU A 142 14.73 -5.39 0.44
C LEU A 142 14.79 -4.97 -1.03
N GLN A 143 15.95 -5.12 -1.67
CA GLN A 143 16.13 -4.76 -3.07
C GLN A 143 15.22 -5.59 -3.99
N GLU A 144 15.17 -6.90 -3.79
CA GLU A 144 14.28 -7.81 -4.51
C GLU A 144 12.81 -7.39 -4.36
N ARG A 145 12.40 -7.00 -3.16
CA ARG A 145 11.02 -6.58 -2.91
C ARG A 145 10.68 -5.25 -3.58
N VAL A 146 11.60 -4.28 -3.55
CA VAL A 146 11.43 -3.00 -4.26
C VAL A 146 11.30 -3.24 -5.77
N LEU A 147 12.19 -4.05 -6.35
CA LEU A 147 12.11 -4.43 -7.77
C LEU A 147 10.79 -5.11 -8.09
N TYR A 148 10.37 -6.09 -7.28
CA TYR A 148 9.08 -6.77 -7.45
C TYR A 148 7.91 -5.77 -7.51
N ILE A 149 7.88 -4.79 -6.58
CA ILE A 149 6.82 -3.76 -6.53
C ILE A 149 6.81 -2.94 -7.82
N HIS A 150 7.98 -2.51 -8.29
CA HIS A 150 8.11 -1.64 -9.46
C HIS A 150 7.84 -2.35 -10.80
N GLU A 151 8.09 -3.65 -10.87
CA GLU A 151 7.88 -4.45 -12.10
C GLU A 151 6.42 -4.87 -12.31
N ASN A 152 5.53 -4.73 -11.32
CA ASN A 152 4.14 -5.15 -11.47
C ASN A 152 3.45 -4.55 -12.71
N PRO A 153 3.55 -3.23 -13.00
CA PRO A 153 2.92 -2.66 -14.19
C PRO A 153 3.48 -3.19 -15.52
N ILE A 154 4.75 -3.63 -15.54
CA ILE A 154 5.33 -4.27 -16.74
C ILE A 154 4.75 -5.67 -16.90
N ARG A 155 4.68 -6.43 -15.82
CA ARG A 155 4.13 -7.81 -15.84
C ARG A 155 2.69 -7.85 -16.32
N ASP A 156 1.92 -6.81 -15.99
CA ASP A 156 0.52 -6.64 -16.44
C ASP A 156 0.41 -5.95 -17.82
N GLY A 157 1.54 -5.65 -18.47
CA GLY A 157 1.58 -5.03 -19.80
C GLY A 157 1.05 -3.59 -19.85
N ILE A 158 1.08 -2.86 -18.72
CA ILE A 158 0.57 -1.48 -18.64
C ILE A 158 1.61 -0.48 -19.17
N VAL A 159 2.88 -0.73 -18.91
CA VAL A 159 4.01 0.09 -19.37
C VAL A 159 5.20 -0.79 -19.75
N ASP A 160 6.10 -0.25 -20.58
CA ASP A 160 7.32 -0.95 -21.01
C ASP A 160 8.49 -0.74 -20.05
N SER A 161 8.42 0.27 -19.18
CA SER A 161 9.46 0.61 -18.20
C SER A 161 8.82 1.05 -16.88
N PRO A 162 9.34 0.63 -15.70
CA PRO A 162 8.70 0.86 -14.40
C PRO A 162 8.50 2.35 -14.10
N GLU A 163 9.47 3.20 -14.44
CA GLU A 163 9.47 4.64 -14.20
C GLU A 163 8.46 5.42 -15.06
N HIS A 164 7.84 4.78 -16.03
CA HIS A 164 6.75 5.36 -16.84
C HIS A 164 5.38 5.20 -16.18
N TYR A 165 5.27 4.37 -15.15
CA TYR A 165 4.01 4.19 -14.44
C TYR A 165 3.87 5.22 -13.31
N LEU A 166 2.97 6.20 -13.51
CA LEU A 166 2.75 7.32 -12.59
C LEU A 166 2.38 6.87 -11.15
N TYR A 167 1.61 5.81 -11.02
CA TYR A 167 1.10 5.34 -9.72
C TYR A 167 2.03 4.30 -9.07
N SER A 168 3.32 4.59 -9.10
CA SER A 168 4.40 3.79 -8.52
C SER A 168 5.53 4.70 -8.06
N SER A 169 6.33 4.23 -7.10
CA SER A 169 7.57 4.89 -6.69
C SER A 169 8.77 4.61 -7.62
N ALA A 170 8.60 3.90 -8.73
CA ALA A 170 9.72 3.59 -9.62
C ALA A 170 10.38 4.85 -10.18
N ALA A 171 9.61 5.91 -10.46
CA ALA A 171 10.13 7.20 -10.90
C ALA A 171 11.05 7.85 -9.85
N ASP A 172 10.73 7.73 -8.55
CA ASP A 172 11.56 8.26 -7.45
C ASP A 172 12.92 7.56 -7.40
N TYR A 173 12.94 6.24 -7.61
CA TYR A 173 14.19 5.46 -7.69
C TYR A 173 15.00 5.75 -8.96
N ALA A 174 14.38 6.28 -10.01
CA ALA A 174 15.03 6.81 -11.22
C ALA A 174 15.45 8.30 -11.09
N GLY A 175 15.39 8.88 -9.88
CA GLY A 175 15.78 10.27 -9.63
C GLY A 175 14.75 11.32 -10.05
N LYS A 176 13.50 10.92 -10.33
CA LYS A 176 12.37 11.80 -10.62
C LYS A 176 11.49 11.93 -9.36
N GLN A 177 10.56 12.87 -9.35
CA GLN A 177 9.61 13.01 -8.25
C GLN A 177 8.27 12.37 -8.61
N GLY A 178 7.86 11.38 -7.83
CA GLY A 178 6.54 10.75 -7.92
C GLY A 178 5.45 11.49 -7.12
N PRO A 179 4.19 11.03 -7.20
CA PRO A 179 3.06 11.67 -6.52
C PRO A 179 2.96 11.39 -5.02
N VAL A 180 3.63 10.35 -4.50
CA VAL A 180 3.70 10.02 -3.08
C VAL A 180 5.10 10.31 -2.56
N LYS A 181 5.19 10.93 -1.37
CA LYS A 181 6.45 11.24 -0.71
C LYS A 181 7.11 9.96 -0.18
N VAL A 182 8.05 9.40 -0.94
CA VAL A 182 8.76 8.20 -0.53
C VAL A 182 10.15 8.50 0.01
N GLN A 183 10.62 7.65 0.92
CA GLN A 183 12.02 7.62 1.32
C GLN A 183 12.74 6.55 0.50
N VAL A 184 13.43 6.97 -0.55
CA VAL A 184 14.22 6.08 -1.42
C VAL A 184 15.32 5.38 -0.61
N ILE A 185 15.43 4.06 -0.74
CA ILE A 185 16.49 3.27 -0.11
C ILE A 185 17.72 3.31 -1.00
N ASN A 186 18.83 3.92 -0.50
CA ASN A 186 20.12 3.80 -1.14
C ASN A 186 20.77 2.48 -0.71
N PHE A 187 20.67 1.46 -1.56
CA PHE A 187 21.15 0.10 -1.26
C PHE A 187 22.67 0.01 -1.14
N GLU A 188 23.42 0.84 -1.85
CA GLU A 188 24.89 0.88 -1.74
C GLU A 188 25.33 1.42 -0.39
N SER A 189 24.77 2.58 -0.01
CA SER A 189 25.05 3.17 1.31
C SER A 189 24.63 2.24 2.44
N LEU A 190 23.52 1.54 2.29
CA LEU A 190 23.03 0.58 3.29
C LEU A 190 23.99 -0.60 3.43
N ARG A 191 24.50 -1.18 2.33
CA ARG A 191 25.51 -2.26 2.36
C ARG A 191 26.80 -1.79 3.03
N MET A 192 27.30 -0.60 2.65
CA MET A 192 28.53 -0.05 3.23
C MET A 192 28.42 0.20 4.74
N SER A 193 27.25 0.64 5.22
CA SER A 193 27.04 0.86 6.65
C SER A 193 27.06 -0.45 7.46
N LEU A 194 26.52 -1.53 6.90
CA LEU A 194 26.50 -2.84 7.56
C LEU A 194 27.90 -3.46 7.63
N LEU A 195 28.75 -3.25 6.60
CA LEU A 195 30.14 -3.73 6.60
C LEU A 195 31.03 -3.01 7.61
N LYS A 196 30.69 -1.77 8.00
CA LYS A 196 31.45 -1.00 9.01
C LYS A 196 31.07 -1.33 10.45
N ASN A 197 29.89 -1.91 10.65
CA ASN A 197 29.31 -2.16 11.99
C ASN A 197 29.27 -3.66 12.36
N GLY A 198 29.79 -4.54 11.51
CA GLY A 198 29.97 -5.98 11.75
C GLY A 198 31.42 -6.36 11.85
#